data_d9068edd3f5cc37eb150e8cc29d6c39d
#
_entry.id   d9068edd3f5cc37eb150e8cc29d6c39d
#
_cell.length_a   1.000
_cell.length_b   1.000
_cell.length_c   1.000
_cell.angle_alpha   90.00
_cell.angle_beta   90.00
_cell.angle_gamma   90.00
#
_symmetry.space_group_name_H-M   'P 1'
#
loop_
_entity.id
_entity.type
_entity.pdbx_description
1 polymer ?
#
loop_
_entity_poly.entity_id
_entity_poly.type
_entity_poly.pdbx_seq_one_letter_code
_entity_poly.pdbx_strand_id
1 'polypeptide(L)'
;MQYLKSQVFLGAVTLSSVLLLTACQPKSEATSKAETEQAASASVTADIPVIQAKVVALKLPQQQICDEEGCTAYDIQTVKTNVAWIDEYFMQRLQKADPIAFSKAAASTETAKVEETDPMRLSQSSSYVRYIGQHANLATFSLQSYSYPAGAAHGIHHQEFVTFDLKQKKRLALQDIMLPNTEAKMTEELFNHNYNWLDEHDISREKFKLSDNFYYGANGLSFVYPLYELASYAEGMPELILPYYATEKLIKPEYLPSLPQYPSQ
;
A
#
# COMPACT_ATOMS: atom_id res chain seq x y z
N MET A 1 54.07 11.59 -9.88
CA MET A 1 55.21 11.52 -8.91
C MET A 1 54.73 10.75 -7.70
N GLN A 2 55.49 9.67 -7.42
CA GLN A 2 55.58 8.85 -6.19
C GLN A 2 54.37 8.03 -5.80
N TYR A 3 54.35 6.74 -6.06
CA TYR A 3 55.15 5.55 -5.60
C TYR A 3 54.85 5.13 -4.16
N LEU A 4 54.30 3.92 -4.09
CA LEU A 4 54.70 2.69 -3.36
C LEU A 4 54.36 2.68 -1.86
N LYS A 5 53.84 1.58 -1.33
CA LYS A 5 54.42 0.25 -1.13
C LYS A 5 53.45 -0.78 -0.66
N SER A 6 53.59 -1.94 -1.31
CA SER A 6 53.17 -3.28 -0.91
C SER A 6 53.77 -3.72 0.42
N GLN A 7 53.03 -4.51 1.23
CA GLN A 7 53.64 -5.51 2.09
C GLN A 7 52.80 -6.78 2.14
N VAL A 8 53.44 -7.84 1.70
CA VAL A 8 53.10 -9.24 1.78
C VAL A 8 53.58 -9.76 3.15
N PHE A 9 52.75 -10.53 3.87
CA PHE A 9 53.25 -11.41 4.93
C PHE A 9 52.80 -12.83 4.67
N LEU A 10 53.80 -13.69 4.38
CA LEU A 10 53.78 -15.16 4.39
C LEU A 10 54.08 -15.66 5.81
N GLY A 11 53.50 -16.78 6.20
CA GLY A 11 53.89 -17.56 7.39
C GLY A 11 52.94 -18.74 7.52
N ALA A 12 53.14 -19.85 6.94
CA ALA A 12 53.86 -21.09 7.29
C ALA A 12 53.19 -21.93 8.41
N VAL A 13 52.53 -22.96 7.99
CA VAL A 13 52.66 -24.41 8.23
C VAL A 13 53.02 -24.85 9.67
N THR A 14 52.16 -25.69 10.28
CA THR A 14 52.61 -26.87 11.00
C THR A 14 51.55 -28.00 10.93
N LEU A 15 51.95 -29.10 10.36
CA LEU A 15 51.37 -30.45 10.47
C LEU A 15 51.57 -30.98 11.89
N SER A 16 50.57 -31.69 12.43
CA SER A 16 50.85 -32.75 13.41
C SER A 16 49.79 -33.83 13.28
N SER A 17 50.24 -34.93 12.75
CA SER A 17 49.59 -36.23 12.68
C SER A 17 49.76 -36.97 14.00
N VAL A 18 48.71 -37.58 14.55
CA VAL A 18 48.82 -38.72 15.47
C VAL A 18 47.77 -39.76 15.10
N LEU A 19 48.29 -40.89 14.63
CA LEU A 19 47.61 -42.21 14.56
C LEU A 19 47.67 -42.88 15.94
N LEU A 20 46.66 -43.76 16.24
CA LEU A 20 46.78 -45.07 16.86
C LEU A 20 45.36 -45.59 17.24
N LEU A 21 44.88 -46.60 16.55
CA LEU A 21 44.86 -48.06 16.77
C LEU A 21 43.67 -48.58 17.63
N THR A 22 42.81 -49.27 16.92
CA THR A 22 42.11 -50.55 17.14
C THR A 22 41.84 -51.04 18.55
N ALA A 23 40.59 -51.46 18.78
CA ALA A 23 40.28 -52.73 19.42
C ALA A 23 38.85 -53.23 19.16
N CYS A 24 38.71 -54.52 18.93
CA CYS A 24 37.53 -55.31 18.57
C CYS A 24 36.48 -55.44 19.66
N GLN A 25 35.29 -55.77 19.22
CA GLN A 25 34.05 -56.34 19.80
C GLN A 25 34.15 -57.31 20.95
N PRO A 26 33.07 -57.65 21.74
CA PRO A 26 31.85 -58.26 21.20
C PRO A 26 30.49 -57.83 21.83
N LYS A 27 29.49 -58.09 21.07
CA LYS A 27 28.06 -58.40 21.22
C LYS A 27 27.50 -58.56 22.66
N SER A 28 26.47 -57.74 22.95
CA SER A 28 25.39 -58.10 23.87
C SER A 28 24.12 -57.30 23.47
N GLU A 29 23.04 -58.05 23.27
CA GLU A 29 21.70 -57.58 23.00
C GLU A 29 21.11 -56.85 24.22
N ALA A 30 20.63 -55.64 24.07
CA ALA A 30 19.61 -55.07 24.94
C ALA A 30 18.81 -54.03 24.14
N THR A 31 17.56 -54.38 23.95
CA THR A 31 16.50 -53.54 23.37
C THR A 31 16.34 -52.25 24.17
N SER A 32 16.64 -51.12 23.56
CA SER A 32 16.25 -49.82 24.09
C SER A 32 15.61 -49.03 22.94
N LYS A 33 14.30 -48.78 23.05
CA LYS A 33 13.55 -47.86 22.24
C LYS A 33 14.19 -46.46 22.37
N ALA A 34 14.88 -46.03 21.36
CA ALA A 34 15.20 -44.63 21.19
C ALA A 34 13.98 -43.99 20.52
N GLU A 35 13.17 -43.28 21.28
CA GLU A 35 12.22 -42.30 20.78
C GLU A 35 13.02 -41.19 20.09
N THR A 36 13.01 -41.22 18.79
CA THR A 36 13.45 -40.08 17.98
C THR A 36 12.40 -38.98 18.15
N GLU A 37 12.65 -38.05 19.05
CA GLU A 37 11.96 -36.76 19.04
C GLU A 37 12.32 -36.04 17.74
N GLN A 38 11.52 -36.33 16.75
CA GLN A 38 11.42 -35.51 15.54
C GLN A 38 10.72 -34.22 15.97
N ALA A 39 11.53 -33.21 16.31
CA ALA A 39 11.03 -31.85 16.48
C ALA A 39 10.38 -31.44 15.15
N ALA A 40 9.09 -31.71 15.03
CA ALA A 40 8.26 -31.15 14.01
C ALA A 40 8.27 -29.62 14.23
N SER A 41 9.12 -28.95 13.50
CA SER A 41 9.00 -27.51 13.29
C SER A 41 7.65 -27.26 12.60
N ALA A 42 6.61 -27.16 13.41
CA ALA A 42 5.32 -26.65 12.94
C ALA A 42 5.56 -25.22 12.50
N SER A 43 5.77 -25.03 11.21
CA SER A 43 5.56 -23.72 10.59
C SER A 43 4.10 -23.38 10.82
N VAL A 44 3.82 -22.55 11.80
CA VAL A 44 2.52 -21.90 11.98
C VAL A 44 2.34 -21.05 10.74
N THR A 45 1.71 -21.59 9.71
CA THR A 45 1.17 -20.81 8.60
C THR A 45 0.10 -19.96 9.24
N ALA A 46 0.42 -18.68 9.51
CA ALA A 46 -0.55 -17.74 10.03
C ALA A 46 -1.73 -17.75 9.04
N ASP A 47 -2.89 -18.16 9.52
CA ASP A 47 -4.10 -18.20 8.71
C ASP A 47 -4.40 -16.76 8.24
N ILE A 48 -4.39 -16.55 6.93
CA ILE A 48 -4.62 -15.23 6.34
C ILE A 48 -6.11 -14.94 6.45
N PRO A 49 -6.53 -13.92 7.22
CA PRO A 49 -7.95 -13.64 7.40
C PRO A 49 -8.60 -13.21 6.09
N VAL A 50 -9.78 -13.72 5.82
CA VAL A 50 -10.67 -13.16 4.81
C VAL A 50 -11.29 -11.89 5.40
N ILE A 51 -11.08 -10.76 4.73
CA ILE A 51 -11.58 -9.46 5.21
C ILE A 51 -13.10 -9.42 5.14
N GLN A 52 -13.70 -9.12 6.28
CA GLN A 52 -15.10 -8.75 6.41
C GLN A 52 -15.14 -7.26 6.74
N ALA A 53 -15.76 -6.46 5.88
CA ALA A 53 -15.80 -5.02 6.02
C ALA A 53 -17.22 -4.49 6.00
N LYS A 54 -17.50 -3.53 6.87
CA LYS A 54 -18.76 -2.78 6.95
C LYS A 54 -18.46 -1.29 6.96
N VAL A 55 -19.15 -0.53 6.12
CA VAL A 55 -19.07 0.94 6.13
C VAL A 55 -19.75 1.48 7.41
N VAL A 56 -19.08 2.44 8.05
CA VAL A 56 -19.54 3.09 9.29
C VAL A 56 -19.36 4.59 9.15
N ALA A 57 -20.44 5.35 9.33
CA ALA A 57 -20.38 6.80 9.50
C ALA A 57 -19.74 7.12 10.86
N LEU A 58 -18.76 8.02 10.88
CA LEU A 58 -18.11 8.42 12.12
C LEU A 58 -18.97 9.45 12.86
N LYS A 59 -19.12 9.21 14.18
CA LYS A 59 -19.72 10.21 15.07
C LYS A 59 -18.66 11.24 15.42
N LEU A 60 -18.67 12.35 14.71
CA LEU A 60 -17.81 13.49 15.01
C LEU A 60 -18.32 14.25 16.23
N PRO A 61 -17.45 14.95 16.97
CA PRO A 61 -17.85 15.86 18.05
C PRO A 61 -18.86 16.92 17.57
N GLN A 62 -18.65 17.41 16.34
CA GLN A 62 -19.57 18.30 15.63
C GLN A 62 -19.57 17.93 14.15
N GLN A 63 -20.75 17.92 13.52
CA GLN A 63 -20.86 17.68 12.07
C GLN A 63 -20.67 18.95 11.25
N GLN A 64 -20.75 20.10 11.88
CA GLN A 64 -20.52 21.41 11.29
C GLN A 64 -19.75 22.27 12.28
N ILE A 65 -18.72 22.93 11.80
CA ILE A 65 -17.89 23.85 12.59
C ILE A 65 -17.90 25.20 11.88
N CYS A 66 -18.22 26.26 12.64
CA CYS A 66 -18.34 27.62 12.12
C CYS A 66 -17.30 28.53 12.76
N ASP A 67 -16.82 29.52 11.99
CA ASP A 67 -15.98 30.64 12.42
C ASP A 67 -16.48 31.96 11.80
N GLU A 68 -15.70 33.02 11.87
CA GLU A 68 -16.04 34.33 11.31
C GLU A 68 -16.18 34.31 9.78
N GLU A 69 -15.49 33.41 9.10
CA GLU A 69 -15.45 33.30 7.63
C GLU A 69 -16.63 32.47 7.10
N GLY A 70 -17.15 31.54 7.90
CA GLY A 70 -18.25 30.68 7.49
C GLY A 70 -18.33 29.38 8.26
N CYS A 71 -18.99 28.39 7.68
CA CYS A 71 -19.16 27.08 8.27
C CYS A 71 -18.56 25.99 7.34
N THR A 72 -18.00 24.95 7.94
CA THR A 72 -17.60 23.73 7.22
C THR A 72 -18.42 22.55 7.70
N ALA A 73 -19.13 21.91 6.80
CA ALA A 73 -19.85 20.66 7.07
C ALA A 73 -18.94 19.46 6.78
N TYR A 74 -18.98 18.46 7.67
CA TYR A 74 -18.15 17.26 7.61
C TYR A 74 -19.00 16.00 7.42
N ASP A 75 -18.64 15.16 6.45
CA ASP A 75 -19.18 13.80 6.29
C ASP A 75 -18.01 12.80 6.18
N ILE A 76 -17.76 12.08 7.26
CA ILE A 76 -16.64 11.14 7.33
C ILE A 76 -17.15 9.74 7.58
N GLN A 77 -16.81 8.82 6.68
CA GLN A 77 -17.16 7.42 6.77
C GLN A 77 -15.89 6.56 6.69
N THR A 78 -15.81 5.56 7.54
CA THR A 78 -14.75 4.58 7.54
C THR A 78 -15.29 3.17 7.33
N VAL A 79 -14.40 2.20 7.33
CA VAL A 79 -14.76 0.78 7.40
C VAL A 79 -14.47 0.26 8.80
N LYS A 80 -15.32 -0.66 9.25
CA LYS A 80 -15.06 -1.55 10.37
C LYS A 80 -14.80 -2.94 9.81
N THR A 81 -13.62 -3.48 10.09
CA THR A 81 -13.21 -4.80 9.60
C THR A 81 -13.04 -5.79 10.77
N ASN A 82 -12.83 -7.07 10.43
CA ASN A 82 -12.38 -8.08 11.38
C ASN A 82 -10.87 -8.03 11.68
N VAL A 83 -10.14 -6.99 11.18
CA VAL A 83 -8.70 -6.80 11.33
C VAL A 83 -8.42 -5.44 11.95
N ALA A 84 -8.27 -5.39 13.28
CA ALA A 84 -8.24 -4.16 14.06
C ALA A 84 -7.16 -3.14 13.62
N TRP A 85 -5.97 -3.58 13.22
CA TRP A 85 -4.90 -2.66 12.80
C TRP A 85 -5.21 -1.94 11.46
N ILE A 86 -6.06 -2.52 10.60
CA ILE A 86 -6.55 -1.85 9.38
C ILE A 86 -7.52 -0.74 9.76
N ASP A 87 -8.45 -1.01 10.70
CA ASP A 87 -9.38 0.00 11.20
C ASP A 87 -8.63 1.18 11.83
N GLU A 88 -7.60 0.87 12.62
CA GLU A 88 -6.75 1.88 13.27
C GLU A 88 -5.97 2.71 12.24
N TYR A 89 -5.39 2.06 11.21
CA TYR A 89 -4.70 2.76 10.12
C TYR A 89 -5.60 3.81 9.46
N PHE A 90 -6.84 3.45 9.10
CA PHE A 90 -7.74 4.40 8.46
C PHE A 90 -8.21 5.49 9.44
N MET A 91 -8.45 5.16 10.70
CA MET A 91 -8.80 6.16 11.70
C MET A 91 -7.69 7.21 11.85
N GLN A 92 -6.43 6.80 11.96
CA GLN A 92 -5.29 7.70 12.04
C GLN A 92 -5.14 8.57 10.78
N ARG A 93 -5.38 7.99 9.59
CA ARG A 93 -5.34 8.72 8.31
C ARG A 93 -6.43 9.80 8.25
N LEU A 94 -7.66 9.47 8.63
CA LEU A 94 -8.79 10.41 8.65
C LEU A 94 -8.56 11.54 9.65
N GLN A 95 -8.10 11.23 10.86
CA GLN A 95 -7.75 12.22 11.88
C GLN A 95 -6.62 13.16 11.45
N LYS A 96 -5.63 12.64 10.73
CA LYS A 96 -4.52 13.44 10.19
C LYS A 96 -4.96 14.32 9.02
N ALA A 97 -5.87 13.83 8.17
CA ALA A 97 -6.36 14.57 7.02
C ALA A 97 -7.25 15.75 7.42
N ASP A 98 -8.06 15.57 8.47
CA ASP A 98 -9.02 16.59 8.90
C ASP A 98 -9.05 16.71 10.45
N PRO A 99 -7.97 17.23 11.06
CA PRO A 99 -7.85 17.26 12.52
C PRO A 99 -8.92 18.12 13.20
N ILE A 100 -9.48 19.12 12.51
CA ILE A 100 -10.50 20.00 13.03
C ILE A 100 -11.81 19.24 13.25
N ALA A 101 -12.20 18.37 12.32
CA ALA A 101 -13.40 17.55 12.43
C ALA A 101 -13.40 16.64 13.67
N PHE A 102 -12.22 16.22 14.13
CA PHE A 102 -12.05 15.36 15.31
C PHE A 102 -11.74 16.13 16.59
N SER A 103 -11.58 17.46 16.52
CA SER A 103 -11.25 18.27 17.68
C SER A 103 -12.44 18.38 18.62
N LYS A 104 -12.18 18.33 19.93
CA LYS A 104 -13.17 18.64 20.97
C LYS A 104 -13.18 20.13 21.34
N ALA A 105 -12.39 20.96 20.61
CA ALA A 105 -12.40 22.38 20.83
C ALA A 105 -13.81 22.87 20.65
N ALA A 106 -14.38 23.44 21.69
CA ALA A 106 -15.67 24.06 21.64
C ALA A 106 -15.63 25.06 20.46
N ALA A 107 -16.51 24.87 19.49
CA ALA A 107 -16.86 25.98 18.65
C ALA A 107 -17.11 27.16 19.59
N SER A 108 -16.46 28.27 19.34
CA SER A 108 -16.69 29.49 20.11
C SER A 108 -18.19 29.71 20.18
N THR A 109 -18.76 29.66 21.37
CA THR A 109 -20.20 29.59 21.65
C THR A 109 -20.93 30.89 21.28
N GLU A 110 -20.24 31.86 20.75
CA GLU A 110 -20.76 33.10 20.20
C GLU A 110 -20.51 33.21 18.71
N THR A 111 -20.80 32.17 18.00
CA THR A 111 -20.79 32.20 16.56
C THR A 111 -21.89 33.09 16.05
N ALA A 112 -21.50 34.04 15.21
CA ALA A 112 -22.41 34.63 14.24
C ALA A 112 -23.33 33.52 13.75
N LYS A 113 -24.65 33.68 13.93
CA LYS A 113 -25.65 32.85 13.26
C LYS A 113 -25.48 33.11 11.77
N VAL A 114 -24.50 32.43 11.17
CA VAL A 114 -24.46 32.29 9.73
C VAL A 114 -25.76 31.59 9.41
N GLU A 115 -26.65 32.29 8.68
CA GLU A 115 -27.87 31.62 8.23
C GLU A 115 -27.43 30.36 7.51
N GLU A 116 -27.84 29.22 8.04
CA GLU A 116 -27.48 27.86 7.62
C GLU A 116 -27.80 27.61 6.13
N THR A 117 -28.40 28.59 5.49
CA THR A 117 -28.93 28.59 4.13
C THR A 117 -28.10 29.38 3.10
N ASP A 118 -27.01 30.06 3.52
CA ASP A 118 -26.17 30.77 2.55
C ASP A 118 -25.09 29.87 1.94
N PRO A 119 -25.29 29.34 0.71
CA PRO A 119 -24.32 28.46 0.07
C PRO A 119 -22.95 29.12 -0.15
N MET A 120 -22.90 30.45 -0.16
CA MET A 120 -21.67 31.24 -0.35
C MET A 120 -20.76 31.21 0.90
N ARG A 121 -21.28 30.72 2.03
CA ARG A 121 -20.56 30.64 3.30
C ARG A 121 -20.48 29.21 3.87
N LEU A 122 -20.89 28.22 3.08
CA LEU A 122 -20.85 26.81 3.48
C LEU A 122 -19.79 26.04 2.69
N SER A 123 -18.71 25.69 3.36
CA SER A 123 -17.71 24.76 2.88
C SER A 123 -18.11 23.32 3.20
N GLN A 124 -17.58 22.37 2.45
CA GLN A 124 -17.80 20.93 2.67
C GLN A 124 -16.47 20.18 2.71
N SER A 125 -16.34 19.26 3.64
CA SER A 125 -15.24 18.27 3.68
C SER A 125 -15.83 16.87 3.87
N SER A 126 -15.52 15.97 2.95
CA SER A 126 -15.99 14.59 3.02
C SER A 126 -14.84 13.63 2.83
N SER A 127 -14.85 12.53 3.58
CA SER A 127 -13.86 11.46 3.46
C SER A 127 -14.53 10.10 3.61
N TYR A 128 -14.29 9.20 2.63
CA TYR A 128 -14.94 7.90 2.56
C TYR A 128 -13.91 6.79 2.37
N VAL A 129 -13.85 5.87 3.31
CA VAL A 129 -13.09 4.63 3.17
C VAL A 129 -14.00 3.51 2.67
N ARG A 130 -13.56 2.76 1.67
CA ARG A 130 -14.29 1.62 1.10
C ARG A 130 -13.37 0.42 0.95
N TYR A 131 -13.86 -0.75 1.27
CA TYR A 131 -13.19 -2.01 0.93
C TYR A 131 -13.49 -2.35 -0.53
N ILE A 132 -12.43 -2.61 -1.30
CA ILE A 132 -12.52 -2.93 -2.73
C ILE A 132 -12.51 -4.44 -2.94
N GLY A 133 -11.58 -5.15 -2.29
CA GLY A 133 -11.47 -6.58 -2.45
C GLY A 133 -10.20 -7.16 -1.84
N GLN A 134 -10.12 -8.50 -1.86
CA GLN A 134 -8.95 -9.25 -1.41
C GLN A 134 -8.57 -10.30 -2.45
N HIS A 135 -7.28 -10.39 -2.75
CA HIS A 135 -6.69 -11.45 -3.52
C HIS A 135 -5.57 -12.10 -2.71
N ALA A 136 -5.72 -13.36 -2.34
CA ALA A 136 -4.81 -14.06 -1.43
C ALA A 136 -4.54 -13.26 -0.13
N ASN A 137 -3.30 -12.84 0.09
CA ASN A 137 -2.92 -12.02 1.25
C ASN A 137 -3.00 -10.51 1.01
N LEU A 138 -3.43 -10.07 -0.17
CA LEU A 138 -3.51 -8.64 -0.51
C LEU A 138 -4.95 -8.14 -0.38
N ALA A 139 -5.17 -7.19 0.51
CA ALA A 139 -6.47 -6.54 0.71
C ALA A 139 -6.38 -5.08 0.28
N THR A 140 -7.24 -4.67 -0.66
CA THR A 140 -7.27 -3.31 -1.23
C THR A 140 -8.47 -2.54 -0.73
N PHE A 141 -8.23 -1.29 -0.39
CA PHE A 141 -9.22 -0.30 0.02
C PHE A 141 -9.05 0.97 -0.82
N SER A 142 -10.11 1.77 -0.92
CA SER A 142 -10.01 3.15 -1.40
C SER A 142 -10.29 4.13 -0.28
N LEU A 143 -9.57 5.24 -0.28
CA LEU A 143 -9.83 6.44 0.52
C LEU A 143 -10.16 7.57 -0.45
N GLN A 144 -11.41 7.99 -0.46
CA GLN A 144 -11.89 9.10 -1.27
C GLN A 144 -12.04 10.34 -0.37
N SER A 145 -11.65 11.49 -0.87
CA SER A 145 -11.89 12.77 -0.22
C SER A 145 -12.48 13.79 -1.19
N TYR A 146 -13.28 14.69 -0.67
CA TYR A 146 -13.83 15.82 -1.40
C TYR A 146 -13.79 17.05 -0.50
N SER A 147 -13.34 18.16 -1.06
CA SER A 147 -13.32 19.47 -0.41
C SER A 147 -13.93 20.50 -1.31
N TYR A 148 -14.87 21.27 -0.79
CA TYR A 148 -15.50 22.40 -1.46
C TYR A 148 -15.38 23.62 -0.55
N PRO A 149 -14.51 24.58 -0.88
CA PRO A 149 -14.49 25.89 -0.22
C PRO A 149 -15.74 26.68 -0.57
N ALA A 150 -16.33 27.37 0.41
CA ALA A 150 -17.49 28.23 0.20
C ALA A 150 -17.26 29.23 -0.93
N GLY A 151 -18.23 29.36 -1.84
CA GLY A 151 -18.15 30.24 -3.00
C GLY A 151 -17.20 29.83 -4.13
N ALA A 152 -16.54 28.70 -4.03
CA ALA A 152 -15.72 28.17 -5.13
C ALA A 152 -16.58 27.72 -6.32
N ALA A 153 -16.01 27.79 -7.53
CA ALA A 153 -16.70 27.31 -8.74
C ALA A 153 -16.96 25.81 -8.73
N HIS A 154 -16.08 25.02 -8.08
CA HIS A 154 -16.21 23.57 -7.92
C HIS A 154 -15.37 23.10 -6.74
N GLY A 155 -15.64 21.90 -6.25
CA GLY A 155 -14.80 21.23 -5.26
C GLY A 155 -13.65 20.46 -5.89
N ILE A 156 -12.76 19.96 -5.05
CA ILE A 156 -11.65 19.09 -5.42
C ILE A 156 -11.90 17.72 -4.82
N HIS A 157 -11.84 16.67 -5.64
CA HIS A 157 -11.89 15.30 -5.18
C HIS A 157 -10.53 14.62 -5.36
N HIS A 158 -10.27 13.66 -4.50
CA HIS A 158 -9.09 12.80 -4.56
C HIS A 158 -9.48 11.38 -4.21
N GLN A 159 -8.83 10.41 -4.83
CA GLN A 159 -8.98 9.00 -4.52
C GLN A 159 -7.60 8.36 -4.39
N GLU A 160 -7.34 7.75 -3.26
CA GLU A 160 -6.15 6.95 -3.00
C GLU A 160 -6.55 5.48 -2.83
N PHE A 161 -5.77 4.59 -3.43
CA PHE A 161 -5.87 3.16 -3.18
C PHE A 161 -4.81 2.72 -2.17
N VAL A 162 -5.24 1.89 -1.24
CA VAL A 162 -4.38 1.37 -0.16
C VAL A 162 -4.47 -0.14 -0.17
N THR A 163 -3.36 -0.79 -0.51
CA THR A 163 -3.23 -2.24 -0.46
C THR A 163 -2.41 -2.66 0.75
N PHE A 164 -2.93 -3.61 1.52
CA PHE A 164 -2.25 -4.22 2.66
C PHE A 164 -1.80 -5.64 2.33
N ASP A 165 -0.60 -5.98 2.76
CA ASP A 165 -0.17 -7.36 2.92
C ASP A 165 -0.62 -7.87 4.29
N LEU A 166 -1.61 -8.73 4.32
CA LEU A 166 -2.20 -9.28 5.54
C LEU A 166 -1.24 -10.24 6.27
N LYS A 167 -0.33 -10.90 5.52
CA LYS A 167 0.68 -11.78 6.07
C LYS A 167 1.77 -11.00 6.80
N GLN A 168 2.23 -9.89 6.20
CA GLN A 168 3.25 -9.02 6.79
C GLN A 168 2.66 -7.95 7.70
N LYS A 169 1.33 -7.79 7.73
CA LYS A 169 0.59 -6.77 8.49
C LYS A 169 1.07 -5.35 8.21
N LYS A 170 1.25 -5.02 6.94
CA LYS A 170 1.70 -3.68 6.52
C LYS A 170 0.98 -3.16 5.28
N ARG A 171 0.92 -1.83 5.14
CA ARG A 171 0.59 -1.18 3.88
C ARG A 171 1.74 -1.40 2.88
N LEU A 172 1.39 -1.69 1.64
CA LEU A 172 2.35 -1.78 0.54
C LEU A 172 2.49 -0.42 -0.16
N ALA A 173 3.72 0.05 -0.31
CA ALA A 173 4.09 1.07 -1.27
C ALA A 173 4.46 0.41 -2.61
N LEU A 174 4.52 1.19 -3.69
CA LEU A 174 4.91 0.67 -5.00
C LEU A 174 6.29 -0.02 -4.96
N GLN A 175 7.25 0.59 -4.27
CA GLN A 175 8.62 0.05 -4.10
C GLN A 175 8.65 -1.28 -3.33
N ASP A 176 7.67 -1.54 -2.47
CA ASP A 176 7.60 -2.81 -1.73
C ASP A 176 7.33 -3.99 -2.65
N ILE A 177 6.56 -3.78 -3.71
CA ILE A 177 6.16 -4.82 -4.66
C ILE A 177 7.12 -4.95 -5.86
N MET A 178 7.89 -3.92 -6.16
CA MET A 178 8.81 -3.90 -7.30
C MET A 178 10.06 -4.75 -7.07
N LEU A 179 10.58 -5.32 -8.14
CA LEU A 179 11.94 -5.86 -8.17
C LEU A 179 12.96 -4.71 -8.08
N PRO A 180 14.16 -4.94 -7.50
CA PRO A 180 15.19 -3.91 -7.42
C PRO A 180 15.56 -3.34 -8.78
N ASN A 181 15.71 -2.01 -8.86
CA ASN A 181 16.16 -1.29 -10.07
C ASN A 181 15.24 -1.42 -11.31
N THR A 182 13.95 -1.70 -11.10
CA THR A 182 13.00 -1.84 -12.21
C THR A 182 12.11 -0.61 -12.43
N GLU A 183 12.24 0.44 -11.64
CA GLU A 183 11.36 1.63 -11.71
C GLU A 183 11.37 2.29 -13.10
N ALA A 184 12.55 2.55 -13.64
CA ALA A 184 12.67 3.15 -14.97
C ALA A 184 12.02 2.28 -16.07
N LYS A 185 12.19 0.95 -15.96
CA LYS A 185 11.59 0.02 -16.91
C LYS A 185 10.07 -0.06 -16.73
N MET A 186 9.57 -0.04 -15.49
CA MET A 186 8.13 -0.01 -15.22
C MET A 186 7.50 1.27 -15.77
N THR A 187 8.16 2.42 -15.62
CA THR A 187 7.73 3.70 -16.19
C THR A 187 7.63 3.61 -17.72
N GLU A 188 8.64 3.03 -18.36
CA GLU A 188 8.68 2.85 -19.81
C GLU A 188 7.55 1.92 -20.30
N GLU A 189 7.36 0.78 -19.65
CA GLU A 189 6.31 -0.17 -20.00
C GLU A 189 4.91 0.43 -19.81
N LEU A 190 4.68 1.15 -18.69
CA LEU A 190 3.41 1.82 -18.45
C LEU A 190 3.14 2.89 -19.53
N PHE A 191 4.15 3.69 -19.89
CA PHE A 191 4.04 4.67 -20.95
C PHE A 191 3.68 4.01 -22.29
N ASN A 192 4.41 2.96 -22.68
CA ASN A 192 4.19 2.27 -23.94
C ASN A 192 2.79 1.66 -24.08
N HIS A 193 2.27 1.06 -22.99
CA HIS A 193 0.95 0.46 -23.00
C HIS A 193 -0.20 1.47 -23.03
N ASN A 194 0.08 2.73 -22.66
CA ASN A 194 -0.91 3.81 -22.65
C ASN A 194 -0.54 4.94 -23.63
N TYR A 195 0.33 4.66 -24.61
CA TYR A 195 0.90 5.65 -25.50
C TYR A 195 -0.15 6.53 -26.20
N ASN A 196 -1.20 5.94 -26.77
CA ASN A 196 -2.20 6.71 -27.52
C ASN A 196 -2.89 7.76 -26.64
N TRP A 197 -3.29 7.35 -25.42
CA TRP A 197 -3.92 8.26 -24.48
C TRP A 197 -2.94 9.35 -24.02
N LEU A 198 -1.69 9.00 -23.74
CA LEU A 198 -0.66 9.96 -23.30
C LEU A 198 -0.31 10.95 -24.40
N ASP A 199 -0.23 10.49 -25.66
CA ASP A 199 0.03 11.32 -26.83
C ASP A 199 -1.12 12.33 -27.10
N GLU A 200 -2.37 11.88 -26.97
CA GLU A 200 -3.57 12.74 -27.08
C GLU A 200 -3.61 13.85 -26.01
N HIS A 201 -2.92 13.66 -24.89
CA HIS A 201 -2.82 14.64 -23.79
C HIS A 201 -1.49 15.39 -23.74
N ASP A 202 -0.69 15.34 -24.79
CA ASP A 202 0.62 16.01 -24.91
C ASP A 202 1.60 15.64 -23.76
N ILE A 203 1.50 14.42 -23.22
CA ILE A 203 2.40 13.90 -22.18
C ILE A 203 3.61 13.26 -22.82
N SER A 204 4.75 13.95 -22.75
CA SER A 204 6.01 13.41 -23.28
C SER A 204 6.64 12.40 -22.31
N ARG A 205 7.41 11.46 -22.87
CA ARG A 205 8.12 10.42 -22.13
C ARG A 205 9.04 10.97 -21.03
N GLU A 206 9.70 12.10 -21.30
CA GLU A 206 10.63 12.73 -20.36
C GLU A 206 9.94 13.35 -19.14
N LYS A 207 8.68 13.72 -19.29
CA LYS A 207 7.86 14.31 -18.21
C LYS A 207 7.06 13.28 -17.45
N PHE A 208 6.82 12.11 -18.05
CA PHE A 208 6.01 11.06 -17.47
C PHE A 208 6.69 10.40 -16.27
N LYS A 209 5.93 10.18 -15.20
CA LYS A 209 6.40 9.52 -13.97
C LYS A 209 5.38 8.49 -13.51
N LEU A 210 5.84 7.50 -12.75
CA LEU A 210 4.94 6.57 -12.07
C LEU A 210 4.16 7.29 -10.96
N SER A 211 2.88 6.95 -10.84
CA SER A 211 2.10 7.31 -9.67
C SER A 211 2.36 6.29 -8.54
N ASP A 212 2.49 6.77 -7.30
CA ASP A 212 2.50 5.92 -6.09
C ASP A 212 1.09 5.42 -5.71
N ASN A 213 0.05 5.97 -6.34
CA ASN A 213 -1.34 5.58 -6.14
C ASN A 213 -1.70 4.48 -7.13
N PHE A 214 -1.66 3.24 -6.69
CA PHE A 214 -1.88 2.07 -7.53
C PHE A 214 -2.77 1.03 -6.85
N TYR A 215 -3.34 0.15 -7.67
CA TYR A 215 -4.10 -1.01 -7.20
C TYR A 215 -4.06 -2.16 -8.21
N TYR A 216 -4.41 -3.36 -7.74
CA TYR A 216 -4.54 -4.55 -8.59
C TYR A 216 -5.93 -4.57 -9.23
N GLY A 217 -6.00 -4.17 -10.49
CA GLY A 217 -7.23 -4.19 -11.30
C GLY A 217 -7.48 -5.55 -11.96
N ALA A 218 -8.59 -5.68 -12.67
CA ALA A 218 -8.93 -6.92 -13.38
C ALA A 218 -7.97 -7.23 -14.54
N ASN A 219 -7.46 -6.20 -15.22
CA ASN A 219 -6.67 -6.34 -16.45
C ASN A 219 -5.17 -6.10 -16.25
N GLY A 220 -4.76 -5.64 -15.07
CA GLY A 220 -3.37 -5.27 -14.78
C GLY A 220 -3.23 -4.47 -13.51
N LEU A 221 -2.01 -3.97 -13.30
CA LEU A 221 -1.72 -3.01 -12.25
C LEU A 221 -2.16 -1.62 -12.75
N SER A 222 -3.12 -1.03 -12.05
CA SER A 222 -3.68 0.28 -12.38
C SER A 222 -2.96 1.37 -11.58
N PHE A 223 -2.56 2.44 -12.27
CA PHE A 223 -1.92 3.63 -11.70
C PHE A 223 -2.87 4.82 -11.85
N VAL A 224 -3.24 5.42 -10.73
CA VAL A 224 -4.21 6.52 -10.68
C VAL A 224 -3.48 7.83 -10.44
N TYR A 225 -3.76 8.83 -11.27
CA TYR A 225 -3.11 10.12 -11.21
C TYR A 225 -4.04 11.18 -10.63
N PRO A 226 -3.53 12.12 -9.82
CA PRO A 226 -4.34 13.21 -9.27
C PRO A 226 -4.96 14.09 -10.36
N LEU A 227 -5.99 14.81 -9.97
CA LEU A 227 -6.56 15.88 -10.82
C LEU A 227 -5.46 16.85 -11.30
N TYR A 228 -5.52 17.25 -12.55
CA TYR A 228 -4.61 18.19 -13.22
C TYR A 228 -3.18 17.68 -13.45
N GLU A 229 -2.83 16.45 -13.06
CA GLU A 229 -1.46 15.95 -13.30
C GLU A 229 -1.25 15.53 -14.76
N LEU A 230 -2.17 14.74 -15.32
CA LEU A 230 -2.06 14.26 -16.70
C LEU A 230 -3.21 14.73 -17.59
N ALA A 231 -4.30 15.22 -17.01
CA ALA A 231 -5.50 15.61 -17.76
C ALA A 231 -6.21 16.80 -17.10
N SER A 232 -7.22 17.36 -17.79
CA SER A 232 -8.05 18.44 -17.26
C SER A 232 -8.94 17.98 -16.12
N TYR A 233 -9.47 18.92 -15.31
CA TYR A 233 -10.44 18.61 -14.26
C TYR A 233 -11.68 17.86 -14.77
N ALA A 234 -12.14 18.18 -15.96
CA ALA A 234 -13.34 17.56 -16.55
C ALA A 234 -13.17 16.07 -16.85
N GLU A 235 -11.94 15.62 -17.03
CA GLU A 235 -11.60 14.21 -17.26
C GLU A 235 -11.39 13.42 -15.96
N GLY A 236 -11.32 14.13 -14.82
CA GLY A 236 -11.17 13.52 -13.52
C GLY A 236 -9.74 13.08 -13.22
N MET A 237 -9.62 11.96 -12.49
CA MET A 237 -8.35 11.33 -12.13
C MET A 237 -8.05 10.22 -13.13
N PRO A 238 -7.08 10.40 -14.04
CA PRO A 238 -6.77 9.40 -15.06
C PRO A 238 -6.23 8.11 -14.44
N GLU A 239 -6.58 6.99 -15.07
CA GLU A 239 -6.10 5.67 -14.71
C GLU A 239 -5.36 5.04 -15.89
N LEU A 240 -4.08 4.71 -15.68
CA LEU A 240 -3.23 4.04 -16.65
C LEU A 240 -2.98 2.59 -16.22
N ILE A 241 -3.08 1.65 -17.16
CA ILE A 241 -3.01 0.22 -16.86
C ILE A 241 -1.72 -0.37 -17.42
N LEU A 242 -0.99 -1.08 -16.54
CA LEU A 242 0.10 -1.96 -16.93
C LEU A 242 -0.41 -3.41 -16.90
N PRO A 243 -0.60 -4.07 -18.05
CA PRO A 243 -1.13 -5.42 -18.10
C PRO A 243 -0.27 -6.42 -17.32
N TYR A 244 -0.87 -7.44 -16.71
CA TYR A 244 -0.14 -8.40 -15.87
C TYR A 244 1.00 -9.12 -16.61
N TYR A 245 0.84 -9.45 -17.89
CA TYR A 245 1.92 -10.07 -18.67
C TYR A 245 3.16 -9.17 -18.80
N ALA A 246 3.02 -7.84 -18.71
CA ALA A 246 4.13 -6.89 -18.73
C ALA A 246 4.78 -6.72 -17.35
N THR A 247 4.16 -7.21 -16.27
CA THR A 247 4.65 -7.02 -14.89
C THR A 247 5.57 -8.14 -14.39
N GLU A 248 5.64 -9.30 -15.05
CA GLU A 248 6.35 -10.50 -14.57
C GLU A 248 7.84 -10.27 -14.21
N LYS A 249 8.50 -9.36 -14.93
CA LYS A 249 9.92 -9.02 -14.69
C LYS A 249 10.11 -7.69 -13.96
N LEU A 250 9.03 -7.12 -13.45
CA LEU A 250 9.01 -5.81 -12.78
C LEU A 250 8.56 -5.94 -11.32
N ILE A 251 7.67 -6.89 -11.05
CA ILE A 251 7.05 -7.12 -9.74
C ILE A 251 7.60 -8.42 -9.13
N LYS A 252 7.78 -8.43 -7.82
CA LYS A 252 8.16 -9.63 -7.07
C LYS A 252 7.11 -10.72 -7.23
N PRO A 253 7.48 -11.99 -7.43
CA PRO A 253 6.55 -13.08 -7.70
C PRO A 253 5.44 -13.24 -6.64
N GLU A 254 5.75 -12.99 -5.36
CA GLU A 254 4.81 -13.08 -4.25
C GLU A 254 3.69 -12.02 -4.29
N TYR A 255 3.85 -10.98 -5.10
CA TYR A 255 2.88 -9.90 -5.32
C TYR A 255 2.20 -9.95 -6.69
N LEU A 256 2.53 -10.93 -7.52
CA LEU A 256 1.82 -11.15 -8.78
C LEU A 256 0.55 -11.97 -8.50
N PRO A 257 -0.61 -11.57 -9.05
CA PRO A 257 -1.79 -12.43 -8.99
C PRO A 257 -1.48 -13.73 -9.76
N SER A 258 -1.89 -14.86 -9.19
CA SER A 258 -1.85 -16.13 -9.92
C SER A 258 -2.76 -16.01 -11.13
N LEU A 259 -2.17 -15.93 -12.32
CA LEU A 259 -2.94 -15.98 -13.56
C LEU A 259 -3.63 -17.37 -13.65
N PRO A 260 -4.86 -17.44 -14.17
CA PRO A 260 -5.51 -18.72 -14.43
C PRO A 260 -4.59 -19.55 -15.34
N GLN A 261 -4.11 -20.68 -14.84
CA GLN A 261 -3.39 -21.63 -15.67
C GLN A 261 -4.45 -22.37 -16.51
N TYR A 262 -4.56 -21.99 -17.76
CA TYR A 262 -5.33 -22.80 -18.71
C TYR A 262 -4.54 -24.09 -18.96
N PRO A 263 -5.14 -25.27 -18.84
CA PRO A 263 -4.47 -26.51 -19.22
C PRO A 263 -4.06 -26.38 -20.68
N SER A 264 -2.78 -26.62 -20.96
CA SER A 264 -2.27 -26.74 -22.33
C SER A 264 -3.08 -27.81 -23.06
N GLN A 265 -3.75 -27.43 -24.15
CA GLN A 265 -4.45 -28.35 -25.03
C GLN A 265 -3.49 -29.28 -25.74
#